data_8cb1ed7e6e3ada627f73a8af7a08b268
#
_entry.id   8cb1ed7e6e3ada627f73a8af7a08b268
#
_cell.length_a   1.000
_cell.length_b   1.000
_cell.length_c   1.000
_cell.angle_alpha   90.00
_cell.angle_beta   90.00
_cell.angle_gamma   90.00
#
_symmetry.space_group_name_H-M   'P 1'
#
loop_
_entity.id
_entity.type
_entity.pdbx_description
1 polymer ?
#
loop_
_entity_poly.entity_id
_entity_poly.type
_entity_poly.pdbx_seq_one_letter_code
_entity_poly.pdbx_strand_id
1 'polypeptide(L)'
;MWFVSATLVVAAVIDGWKLKVPNWITFPMIVSGWIYSATCVAGYPWWEGLLYSVLGTMVGLALLLPAYAIGGMGAGDVKLLAGIGAWVWYKDTLYAFAASAIVGGIIAVLMVLAKRKWFQHQSQFWMICNEVLTVKDPEKLAAIAAERKPTMMLLPYGIPIAIGTIVYFAAAGMLM
;
A
#
# COMPACT_ATOMS: atom_id res chain seq x y z
N MET A 1 6.72 17.42 2.63
CA MET A 1 6.17 16.04 2.81
C MET A 1 5.66 15.71 4.22
N TRP A 2 5.75 16.64 5.19
CA TRP A 2 5.26 16.44 6.57
C TRP A 2 3.77 16.10 6.66
N PHE A 3 2.93 16.75 5.84
CA PHE A 3 1.48 16.45 5.82
C PHE A 3 1.20 14.98 5.46
N VAL A 4 1.87 14.45 4.42
CA VAL A 4 1.73 13.06 4.00
C VAL A 4 2.19 12.12 5.11
N SER A 5 3.36 12.39 5.73
CA SER A 5 3.89 11.58 6.83
C SER A 5 2.95 11.56 8.04
N ALA A 6 2.38 12.70 8.43
CA ALA A 6 1.39 12.76 9.52
C ALA A 6 0.13 11.95 9.19
N THR A 7 -0.37 12.08 7.96
CA THR A 7 -1.53 11.29 7.50
C THR A 7 -1.24 9.78 7.50
N LEU A 8 -0.02 9.38 7.09
CA LEU A 8 0.41 7.98 7.11
C LEU A 8 0.50 7.42 8.53
N VAL A 9 0.99 8.19 9.50
CA VAL A 9 1.02 7.78 10.91
C VAL A 9 -0.40 7.56 11.43
N VAL A 10 -1.32 8.47 11.16
CA VAL A 10 -2.74 8.32 11.54
C VAL A 10 -3.36 7.08 10.87
N ALA A 11 -3.11 6.88 9.59
CA ALA A 11 -3.59 5.71 8.86
C ALA A 11 -3.05 4.39 9.44
N ALA A 12 -1.75 4.35 9.78
CA ALA A 12 -1.10 3.18 10.37
C ALA A 12 -1.66 2.84 11.77
N VAL A 13 -1.93 3.85 12.60
CA VAL A 13 -2.54 3.65 13.93
C VAL A 13 -3.94 3.08 13.80
N ILE A 14 -4.76 3.60 12.89
CA ILE A 14 -6.12 3.11 12.66
C ILE A 14 -6.08 1.70 12.07
N ASP A 15 -5.16 1.43 11.14
CA ASP A 15 -4.99 0.10 10.54
C ASP A 15 -4.55 -0.92 11.57
N GLY A 16 -3.65 -0.56 12.49
CA GLY A 16 -3.25 -1.42 13.60
C GLY A 16 -4.39 -1.80 14.55
N TRP A 17 -5.42 -0.94 14.70
CA TRP A 17 -6.56 -1.22 15.57
C TRP A 17 -7.73 -1.89 14.84
N LYS A 18 -8.02 -1.48 13.60
CA LYS A 18 -9.23 -1.88 12.86
C LYS A 18 -8.94 -2.82 11.70
N LEU A 19 -7.65 -3.08 11.37
CA LEU A 19 -7.20 -3.84 10.20
C LEU A 19 -7.85 -3.29 8.90
N LYS A 20 -8.04 -1.97 8.85
CA LYS A 20 -8.70 -1.29 7.73
C LYS A 20 -8.35 0.19 7.72
N VAL A 21 -7.80 0.66 6.62
CA VAL A 21 -7.62 2.10 6.37
C VAL A 21 -8.93 2.71 5.87
N PRO A 22 -9.51 3.70 6.58
CA PRO A 22 -10.80 4.25 6.22
C PRO A 22 -10.73 5.18 5.00
N ASN A 23 -11.81 5.18 4.22
CA ASN A 23 -11.92 5.98 3.00
C ASN A 23 -11.82 7.50 3.24
N TRP A 24 -12.23 7.98 4.41
CA TRP A 24 -12.16 9.40 4.76
C TRP A 24 -10.72 9.92 4.93
N ILE A 25 -9.72 9.05 5.02
CA ILE A 25 -8.30 9.41 4.97
C ILE A 25 -7.79 9.31 3.53
N THR A 26 -8.07 8.20 2.85
CA THR A 26 -7.47 7.90 1.55
C THR A 26 -7.97 8.82 0.43
N PHE A 27 -9.28 9.10 0.37
CA PHE A 27 -9.81 9.97 -0.68
C PHE A 27 -9.38 11.44 -0.53
N PRO A 28 -9.47 12.08 0.65
CA PRO A 28 -8.93 13.43 0.82
C PRO A 28 -7.43 13.51 0.53
N MET A 29 -6.66 12.46 0.87
CA MET A 29 -5.24 12.41 0.57
C MET A 29 -4.97 12.41 -0.95
N ILE A 30 -5.73 11.63 -1.74
CA ILE A 30 -5.61 11.61 -3.19
C ILE A 30 -5.98 12.98 -3.79
N VAL A 31 -7.15 13.51 -3.42
CA VAL A 31 -7.64 14.79 -3.97
C VAL A 31 -6.72 15.96 -3.60
N SER A 32 -6.27 16.02 -2.35
CA SER A 32 -5.32 17.05 -1.92
C SER A 32 -3.97 16.95 -2.63
N GLY A 33 -3.51 15.74 -2.97
CA GLY A 33 -2.31 15.51 -3.78
C GLY A 33 -2.45 16.06 -5.20
N TRP A 34 -3.59 15.83 -5.85
CA TRP A 34 -3.88 16.37 -7.17
C TRP A 34 -3.92 17.91 -7.16
N ILE A 35 -4.61 18.51 -6.18
CA ILE A 35 -4.67 19.96 -6.04
C ILE A 35 -3.27 20.54 -5.78
N TYR A 36 -2.51 19.94 -4.86
CA TYR A 36 -1.15 20.38 -4.54
C TYR A 36 -0.24 20.33 -5.78
N SER A 37 -0.26 19.23 -6.52
CA SER A 37 0.56 19.09 -7.72
C SER A 37 0.16 20.02 -8.85
N ALA A 38 -1.11 20.37 -8.95
CA ALA A 38 -1.59 21.31 -9.97
C ALA A 38 -1.29 22.79 -9.58
N THR A 39 -1.21 23.12 -8.30
CA THR A 39 -1.17 24.54 -7.88
C THR A 39 0.13 24.98 -7.22
N CYS A 40 0.82 24.07 -6.53
CA CYS A 40 1.93 24.41 -5.62
C CYS A 40 3.29 23.98 -6.14
N VAL A 41 3.38 23.13 -7.18
CA VAL A 41 4.68 22.65 -7.68
C VAL A 41 5.27 23.65 -8.66
N ALA A 42 6.30 24.38 -8.21
CA ALA A 42 7.01 25.35 -9.04
C ALA A 42 7.76 24.67 -10.19
N GLY A 43 7.82 25.35 -11.35
CA GLY A 43 8.56 24.89 -12.52
C GLY A 43 7.78 24.01 -13.50
N TYR A 44 6.54 23.65 -13.18
CA TYR A 44 5.65 22.89 -14.06
C TYR A 44 4.34 23.65 -14.32
N PRO A 45 3.80 23.62 -15.55
CA PRO A 45 2.45 24.11 -15.80
C PRO A 45 1.44 23.24 -15.05
N TRP A 46 0.32 23.83 -14.62
CA TRP A 46 -0.69 23.17 -13.77
C TRP A 46 -1.16 21.80 -14.29
N TRP A 47 -1.28 21.63 -15.60
CA TRP A 47 -1.71 20.39 -16.23
C TRP A 47 -0.64 19.28 -16.22
N GLU A 48 0.65 19.64 -16.28
CA GLU A 48 1.75 18.65 -16.15
C GLU A 48 1.86 18.15 -14.70
N GLY A 49 1.79 19.05 -13.72
CA GLY A 49 1.75 18.67 -12.31
C GLY A 49 0.59 17.73 -12.01
N LEU A 50 -0.60 18.07 -12.52
CA LEU A 50 -1.78 17.21 -12.38
C LEU A 50 -1.58 15.84 -13.06
N LEU A 51 -1.03 15.83 -14.28
CA LEU A 51 -0.76 14.59 -15.04
C LEU A 51 0.17 13.66 -14.24
N TYR A 52 1.28 14.18 -13.73
CA TYR A 52 2.23 13.39 -12.95
C TYR A 52 1.62 12.87 -11.64
N SER A 53 0.77 13.64 -11.01
CA SER A 53 0.03 13.24 -9.81
C SER A 53 -0.98 12.12 -10.08
N VAL A 54 -1.73 12.24 -11.19
CA VAL A 54 -2.66 11.18 -11.63
C VAL A 54 -1.90 9.91 -12.01
N LEU A 55 -0.79 10.03 -12.75
CA LEU A 55 0.07 8.89 -13.07
C LEU A 55 0.62 8.23 -11.79
N GLY A 56 1.05 9.00 -10.80
CA GLY A 56 1.48 8.49 -9.51
C GLY A 56 0.37 7.72 -8.79
N THR A 57 -0.85 8.26 -8.81
CA THR A 57 -2.04 7.59 -8.27
C THR A 57 -2.29 6.25 -8.96
N MET A 58 -2.25 6.23 -10.30
CA MET A 58 -2.45 5.01 -11.09
C MET A 58 -1.37 3.96 -10.82
N VAL A 59 -0.11 4.37 -10.71
CA VAL A 59 1.01 3.48 -10.34
C VAL A 59 0.79 2.91 -8.94
N GLY A 60 0.44 3.74 -7.96
CA GLY A 60 0.15 3.28 -6.61
C GLY A 60 -0.99 2.27 -6.54
N LEU A 61 -2.07 2.47 -7.32
CA LEU A 61 -3.15 1.50 -7.46
C LEU A 61 -2.65 0.20 -8.11
N ALA A 62 -1.96 0.30 -9.25
CA ALA A 62 -1.55 -0.85 -10.05
C ALA A 62 -0.58 -1.78 -9.30
N LEU A 63 0.32 -1.23 -8.48
CA LEU A 63 1.31 -2.00 -7.71
C LEU A 63 0.67 -2.95 -6.69
N LEU A 64 -0.38 -2.51 -6.01
CA LEU A 64 -1.04 -3.29 -4.96
C LEU A 64 -2.32 -3.99 -5.42
N LEU A 65 -2.85 -3.65 -6.60
CA LEU A 65 -4.06 -4.25 -7.15
C LEU A 65 -3.96 -5.79 -7.28
N PRO A 66 -2.83 -6.38 -7.75
CA PRO A 66 -2.69 -7.84 -7.81
C PRO A 66 -2.79 -8.49 -6.42
N ALA A 67 -2.12 -7.93 -5.41
CA ALA A 67 -2.17 -8.42 -4.04
C ALA A 67 -3.58 -8.31 -3.43
N TYR A 68 -4.32 -7.24 -3.77
CA TYR A 68 -5.72 -7.09 -3.40
C TYR A 68 -6.63 -8.12 -4.10
N ALA A 69 -6.43 -8.36 -5.40
CA ALA A 69 -7.23 -9.30 -6.18
C ALA A 69 -7.15 -10.74 -5.66
N ILE A 70 -5.99 -11.17 -5.17
CA ILE A 70 -5.80 -12.48 -4.54
C ILE A 70 -6.21 -12.51 -3.05
N GLY A 71 -6.80 -11.42 -2.54
CA GLY A 71 -7.29 -11.32 -1.15
C GLY A 71 -6.19 -11.16 -0.10
N GLY A 72 -4.94 -10.90 -0.50
CA GLY A 72 -3.79 -10.78 0.40
C GLY A 72 -3.78 -9.50 1.24
N MET A 73 -4.53 -8.45 0.82
CA MET A 73 -4.57 -7.16 1.53
C MET A 73 -5.92 -6.44 1.39
N GLY A 74 -6.07 -5.35 2.14
CA GLY A 74 -7.27 -4.53 2.15
C GLY A 74 -7.32 -3.51 0.99
N ALA A 75 -8.52 -3.18 0.51
CA ALA A 75 -8.71 -2.09 -0.46
C ALA A 75 -8.24 -0.71 0.06
N GLY A 76 -8.21 -0.55 1.39
CA GLY A 76 -7.72 0.67 2.04
C GLY A 76 -6.23 0.91 1.82
N ASP A 77 -5.42 -0.16 1.86
CA ASP A 77 -3.97 -0.11 1.65
C ASP A 77 -3.62 0.29 0.22
N VAL A 78 -4.38 -0.27 -0.75
CA VAL A 78 -4.24 0.08 -2.17
C VAL A 78 -4.50 1.57 -2.41
N LYS A 79 -5.56 2.11 -1.81
CA LYS A 79 -5.90 3.54 -1.88
C LYS A 79 -4.91 4.41 -1.13
N LEU A 80 -4.32 3.91 -0.03
CA LEU A 80 -3.30 4.63 0.73
C LEU A 80 -2.05 4.83 -0.12
N LEU A 81 -1.56 3.78 -0.80
CA LEU A 81 -0.42 3.91 -1.72
C LEU A 81 -0.75 4.80 -2.93
N ALA A 82 -1.97 4.75 -3.44
CA ALA A 82 -2.46 5.67 -4.46
C ALA A 82 -2.43 7.13 -3.99
N GLY A 83 -2.80 7.37 -2.74
CA GLY A 83 -2.71 8.69 -2.10
C GLY A 83 -1.27 9.18 -1.98
N ILE A 84 -0.33 8.31 -1.62
CA ILE A 84 1.10 8.64 -1.64
C ILE A 84 1.52 9.05 -3.05
N GLY A 85 1.13 8.25 -4.06
CA GLY A 85 1.45 8.52 -5.47
C GLY A 85 0.92 9.85 -5.98
N ALA A 86 -0.24 10.30 -5.50
CA ALA A 86 -0.79 11.62 -5.83
C ALA A 86 0.11 12.79 -5.37
N TRP A 87 0.86 12.61 -4.28
CA TRP A 87 1.74 13.64 -3.71
C TRP A 87 3.17 13.60 -4.24
N VAL A 88 3.71 12.39 -4.49
CA VAL A 88 5.14 12.21 -4.80
C VAL A 88 5.39 11.76 -6.25
N TRP A 89 4.33 11.64 -7.06
CA TRP A 89 4.36 11.23 -8.44
C TRP A 89 4.84 9.78 -8.62
N TYR A 90 4.93 9.33 -9.88
CA TYR A 90 5.10 7.90 -10.19
C TYR A 90 6.48 7.33 -9.80
N LYS A 91 7.58 8.11 -9.94
CA LYS A 91 8.94 7.61 -9.64
C LYS A 91 9.11 7.35 -8.15
N ASP A 92 8.78 8.35 -7.35
CA ASP A 92 8.94 8.27 -5.89
C ASP A 92 7.96 7.29 -5.27
N THR A 93 6.79 7.07 -5.91
CA THR A 93 5.84 6.02 -5.53
C THR A 93 6.45 4.62 -5.66
N LEU A 94 7.23 4.35 -6.72
CA LEU A 94 7.92 3.07 -6.88
C LEU A 94 8.96 2.85 -5.77
N TYR A 95 9.74 3.87 -5.43
CA TYR A 95 10.72 3.77 -4.34
C TYR A 95 10.05 3.63 -2.96
N ALA A 96 9.00 4.40 -2.70
CA ALA A 96 8.21 4.29 -1.49
C ALA A 96 7.58 2.89 -1.36
N PHE A 97 7.06 2.34 -2.45
CA PHE A 97 6.55 0.97 -2.49
C PHE A 97 7.65 -0.06 -2.21
N ALA A 98 8.83 0.06 -2.84
CA ALA A 98 9.95 -0.85 -2.61
C ALA A 98 10.41 -0.82 -1.14
N ALA A 99 10.56 0.37 -0.56
CA ALA A 99 10.87 0.52 0.86
C ALA A 99 9.79 -0.11 1.75
N SER A 100 8.51 0.11 1.43
CA SER A 100 7.37 -0.47 2.15
C SER A 100 7.33 -1.99 2.04
N ALA A 101 7.67 -2.55 0.88
CA ALA A 101 7.75 -4.00 0.68
C ALA A 101 8.88 -4.63 1.50
N ILE A 102 10.03 -3.97 1.59
CA ILE A 102 11.15 -4.43 2.44
C ILE A 102 10.72 -4.44 3.92
N VAL A 103 10.16 -3.33 4.41
CA VAL A 103 9.68 -3.23 5.79
C VAL A 103 8.59 -4.26 6.06
N GLY A 104 7.64 -4.42 5.15
CA GLY A 104 6.57 -5.42 5.26
C GLY A 104 7.11 -6.85 5.30
N GLY A 105 8.11 -7.16 4.46
CA GLY A 105 8.81 -8.45 4.45
C GLY A 105 9.51 -8.73 5.78
N ILE A 106 10.21 -7.75 6.34
CA ILE A 106 10.86 -7.88 7.65
C ILE A 106 9.82 -8.15 8.74
N ILE A 107 8.73 -7.38 8.79
CA ILE A 107 7.66 -7.56 9.78
C ILE A 107 7.02 -8.94 9.62
N ALA A 108 6.74 -9.38 8.39
CA ALA A 108 6.17 -10.70 8.12
C ALA A 108 7.08 -11.83 8.62
N VAL A 109 8.39 -11.75 8.34
CA VAL A 109 9.38 -12.74 8.83
C VAL A 109 9.41 -12.76 10.35
N LEU A 110 9.46 -11.59 11.01
CA LEU A 110 9.46 -11.50 12.47
C LEU A 110 8.18 -12.10 13.08
N MET A 111 7.02 -11.86 12.48
CA MET A 111 5.74 -12.43 12.94
C MET A 111 5.71 -13.96 12.80
N VAL A 112 6.23 -14.49 11.69
CA VAL A 112 6.31 -15.95 11.48
C VAL A 112 7.25 -16.60 12.49
N LEU A 113 8.42 -15.99 12.73
CA LEU A 113 9.38 -16.48 13.72
C LEU A 113 8.82 -16.45 15.16
N ALA A 114 8.14 -15.37 15.52
CA ALA A 114 7.54 -15.20 16.86
C ALA A 114 6.45 -16.24 17.17
N LYS A 115 5.66 -16.64 16.17
CA LYS A 115 4.54 -17.58 16.37
C LYS A 115 4.89 -19.06 16.19
N ARG A 116 6.14 -19.41 15.90
CA ARG A 116 6.63 -20.80 15.68
C ARG A 116 5.79 -21.66 14.72
N LYS A 117 4.99 -21.06 13.83
CA LYS A 117 4.09 -21.74 12.88
C LYS A 117 4.65 -21.75 11.44
N TRP A 118 5.96 -21.84 11.29
CA TRP A 118 6.66 -21.77 10.01
C TRP A 118 6.07 -22.70 8.93
N PHE A 119 5.85 -23.96 9.27
CA PHE A 119 5.35 -24.96 8.31
C PHE A 119 3.91 -24.66 7.82
N GLN A 120 3.05 -24.11 8.66
CA GLN A 120 1.68 -23.77 8.26
C GLN A 120 1.65 -22.60 7.26
N HIS A 121 2.53 -21.63 7.43
CA HIS A 121 2.62 -20.48 6.50
C HIS A 121 3.25 -20.87 5.17
N GLN A 122 4.25 -21.76 5.17
CA GLN A 122 4.87 -22.26 3.96
C GLN A 122 3.90 -23.06 3.09
N SER A 123 3.09 -23.93 3.71
CA SER A 123 2.07 -24.70 2.98
C SER A 123 0.96 -23.81 2.42
N GLN A 124 0.52 -22.78 3.17
CA GLN A 124 -0.47 -21.81 2.69
C GLN A 124 0.07 -20.98 1.53
N PHE A 125 1.32 -20.54 1.58
CA PHE A 125 1.96 -19.79 0.49
C PHE A 125 1.99 -20.61 -0.80
N TRP A 126 2.46 -21.86 -0.74
CA TRP A 126 2.47 -22.75 -1.90
C TRP A 126 1.08 -23.03 -2.45
N MET A 127 0.08 -23.17 -1.57
CA MET A 127 -1.31 -23.38 -1.98
C MET A 127 -1.85 -22.15 -2.74
N ILE A 128 -1.61 -20.92 -2.22
CA ILE A 128 -2.01 -19.68 -2.88
C ILE A 128 -1.30 -19.51 -4.23
N CYS A 129 0.00 -19.77 -4.30
CA CYS A 129 0.74 -19.70 -5.55
C CYS A 129 0.18 -20.68 -6.60
N ASN A 130 -0.16 -21.88 -6.19
CA ASN A 130 -0.73 -22.90 -7.10
C ASN A 130 -2.15 -22.52 -7.54
N GLU A 131 -2.97 -21.95 -6.67
CA GLU A 131 -4.31 -21.45 -7.01
C GLU A 131 -4.26 -20.29 -8.00
N VAL A 132 -3.38 -19.32 -7.78
CA VAL A 132 -3.19 -18.18 -8.70
C VAL A 132 -2.74 -18.65 -10.09
N LEU A 133 -1.92 -19.71 -10.15
CA LEU A 133 -1.44 -20.28 -11.42
C LEU A 133 -2.50 -21.15 -12.12
N THR A 134 -3.40 -21.80 -11.35
CA THR A 134 -4.38 -22.75 -11.90
C THR A 134 -5.75 -22.13 -12.15
N VAL A 135 -6.20 -21.20 -11.31
CA VAL A 135 -7.51 -20.56 -11.41
C VAL A 135 -7.38 -19.24 -12.19
N LYS A 136 -7.69 -19.30 -13.48
CA LYS A 136 -7.65 -18.12 -14.37
C LYS A 136 -8.84 -17.16 -14.21
N ASP A 137 -9.85 -17.53 -13.41
CA ASP A 137 -11.08 -16.77 -13.22
C ASP A 137 -10.95 -15.88 -11.97
N PRO A 138 -10.92 -14.54 -12.12
CA PRO A 138 -10.73 -13.61 -11.01
C PRO A 138 -11.89 -13.63 -10.01
N GLU A 139 -13.14 -13.95 -10.44
CA GLU A 139 -14.28 -14.03 -9.53
C GLU A 139 -14.19 -15.25 -8.60
N LYS A 140 -13.73 -16.38 -9.12
CA LYS A 140 -13.50 -17.58 -8.31
C LYS A 140 -12.34 -17.39 -7.34
N LEU A 141 -11.25 -16.74 -7.76
CA LEU A 141 -10.13 -16.37 -6.89
C LEU A 141 -10.59 -15.46 -5.74
N ALA A 142 -11.42 -14.46 -6.04
CA ALA A 142 -11.96 -13.56 -5.03
C ALA A 142 -12.89 -14.28 -4.03
N ALA A 143 -13.71 -15.23 -4.49
CA ALA A 143 -14.58 -16.03 -3.63
C ALA A 143 -13.76 -16.94 -2.68
N ILE A 144 -12.77 -17.66 -3.20
CA ILE A 144 -11.85 -18.51 -2.42
C ILE A 144 -11.09 -17.67 -1.38
N ALA A 145 -10.60 -16.49 -1.80
CA ALA A 145 -9.93 -15.55 -0.91
C ALA A 145 -10.84 -15.03 0.20
N ALA A 146 -12.11 -14.77 -0.09
CA ALA A 146 -13.10 -14.31 0.89
C ALA A 146 -13.41 -15.37 1.94
N GLU A 147 -13.56 -16.63 1.56
CA GLU A 147 -13.76 -17.76 2.49
C GLU A 147 -12.56 -17.99 3.40
N ARG A 148 -11.35 -17.74 2.90
CA ARG A 148 -10.10 -17.96 3.64
C ARG A 148 -9.75 -16.81 4.59
N LYS A 149 -10.24 -15.59 4.34
CA LYS A 149 -9.94 -14.38 5.11
C LYS A 149 -10.05 -14.53 6.63
N PRO A 150 -11.05 -15.21 7.19
CA PRO A 150 -11.17 -15.40 8.65
C PRO A 150 -10.06 -16.26 9.27
N THR A 151 -9.40 -17.11 8.48
CA THR A 151 -8.36 -18.04 8.96
C THR A 151 -6.94 -17.53 8.70
N MET A 152 -6.80 -16.48 7.89
CA MET A 152 -5.52 -15.84 7.61
C MET A 152 -5.10 -14.88 8.72
N MET A 153 -3.80 -14.90 9.02
CA MET A 153 -3.19 -13.87 9.85
C MET A 153 -3.09 -12.59 9.01
N LEU A 154 -4.04 -11.68 9.21
CA LEU A 154 -4.03 -10.40 8.53
C LEU A 154 -2.89 -9.55 9.10
N LEU A 155 -1.93 -9.19 8.24
CA LEU A 155 -0.94 -8.18 8.55
C LEU A 155 -1.60 -6.81 8.34
N PRO A 156 -1.51 -5.88 9.29
CA PRO A 156 -1.93 -4.49 9.05
C PRO A 156 -0.95 -3.82 8.09
N TYR A 157 -1.25 -3.92 6.78
CA TYR A 157 -0.34 -3.43 5.71
C TYR A 157 -0.16 -1.92 5.72
N GLY A 158 -1.07 -1.17 6.29
CA GLY A 158 -0.91 0.27 6.48
C GLY A 158 0.32 0.64 7.31
N ILE A 159 0.73 -0.21 8.27
CA ILE A 159 1.93 0.02 9.09
C ILE A 159 3.21 -0.05 8.24
N PRO A 160 3.51 -1.14 7.51
CA PRO A 160 4.70 -1.19 6.65
C PRO A 160 4.70 -0.13 5.55
N ILE A 161 3.53 0.21 4.98
CA ILE A 161 3.42 1.28 3.98
C ILE A 161 3.82 2.62 4.59
N ALA A 162 3.32 2.94 5.79
CA ALA A 162 3.67 4.19 6.47
C ALA A 162 5.15 4.25 6.84
N ILE A 163 5.69 3.23 7.49
CA ILE A 163 7.10 3.19 7.91
C ILE A 163 8.01 3.27 6.69
N GLY A 164 7.80 2.42 5.67
CA GLY A 164 8.65 2.37 4.48
C GLY A 164 8.64 3.69 3.70
N THR A 165 7.47 4.31 3.55
CA THR A 165 7.35 5.60 2.88
C THR A 165 8.04 6.73 3.66
N ILE A 166 7.87 6.79 4.99
CA ILE A 166 8.52 7.81 5.82
C ILE A 166 10.04 7.63 5.81
N VAL A 167 10.54 6.40 5.89
CA VAL A 167 11.98 6.09 5.76
C VAL A 167 12.50 6.55 4.40
N TYR A 168 11.77 6.27 3.33
CA TYR A 168 12.13 6.75 2.00
C TYR A 168 12.17 8.29 1.95
N PHE A 169 11.17 8.99 2.47
CA PHE A 169 11.15 10.45 2.51
C PHE A 169 12.33 11.04 3.28
N ALA A 170 12.71 10.42 4.40
CA ALA A 170 13.87 10.82 5.17
C ALA A 170 15.18 10.62 4.38
N ALA A 171 15.33 9.46 3.73
CA ALA A 171 16.52 9.13 2.93
C ALA A 171 16.64 10.00 1.67
N ALA A 172 15.51 10.38 1.06
CA ALA A 172 15.45 11.26 -0.11
C ALA A 172 15.56 12.76 0.23
N GLY A 173 15.70 13.12 1.51
CA GLY A 173 15.76 14.53 1.94
C GLY A 173 14.44 15.30 1.82
N MET A 174 13.31 14.63 1.62
CA MET A 174 12.01 15.26 1.41
C MET A 174 11.36 15.79 2.70
N LEU A 175 11.95 15.49 3.85
CA LEU A 175 11.49 15.94 5.17
C LEU A 175 12.30 17.14 5.71
N MET A 176 13.30 17.61 4.95
CA MET A 176 14.10 18.80 5.28
C MET A 176 13.49 20.07 4.72
#